data_777c80becf80ad92efdd940c505d188c
#
_entry.id   777c80becf80ad92efdd940c505d188c
#
_cell.length_a   1.000
_cell.length_b   1.000
_cell.length_c   1.000
_cell.angle_alpha   90.00
_cell.angle_beta   90.00
_cell.angle_gamma   90.00
#
_symmetry.space_group_name_H-M   'P 1'
#
loop_
_entity.id
_entity.type
_entity.pdbx_description
1 polymer ?
#
loop_
_entity_poly.entity_id
_entity_poly.type
_entity_poly.pdbx_seq_one_letter_code
_entity_poly.pdbx_strand_id
1 'polypeptide(L)'
;NIPFEERWNSFYYNRSRLDKEINLFHRFQLKEEDEYVFIHHDPDRKFSIDKKYFNTGYRIIQPIEGFTDNIFDYVYIIEHAKEVHCIDSSFLLMIDSLSNFDIPCFYHAYARHWVYTSWEKELFSPSMSSKWKRIDA
;
A
#
# COMPACT_ATOMS: atom_id res chain seq x y z
N ASN A 1 -12.64 8.42 25.03
CA ASN A 1 -11.38 8.45 24.30
C ASN A 1 -11.07 7.10 23.71
N ILE A 2 -11.19 7.02 22.40
CA ILE A 2 -10.86 5.81 21.65
C ILE A 2 -9.36 5.83 21.36
N PRO A 3 -8.62 4.76 21.67
CA PRO A 3 -7.21 4.69 21.32
C PRO A 3 -6.97 4.93 19.83
N PHE A 4 -5.84 5.49 19.49
CA PHE A 4 -5.51 5.82 18.11
C PHE A 4 -5.66 4.61 17.19
N GLU A 5 -5.18 3.45 17.61
CA GLU A 5 -5.25 2.23 16.79
C GLU A 5 -6.70 1.83 16.51
N GLU A 6 -7.56 1.92 17.50
CA GLU A 6 -8.97 1.59 17.30
C GLU A 6 -9.67 2.59 16.40
N ARG A 7 -9.33 3.88 16.53
CA ARG A 7 -9.91 4.90 15.64
C ARG A 7 -9.50 4.66 14.19
N TRP A 8 -8.26 4.29 13.97
CA TRP A 8 -7.75 4.03 12.64
C TRP A 8 -8.44 2.81 12.02
N ASN A 9 -8.57 1.75 12.78
CA ASN A 9 -9.26 0.55 12.32
C ASN A 9 -10.75 0.78 12.11
N SER A 10 -11.38 1.56 12.99
CA SER A 10 -12.80 1.91 12.83
C SER A 10 -13.06 2.70 11.56
N PHE A 11 -12.15 3.59 11.23
CA PHE A 11 -12.24 4.36 9.99
C PHE A 11 -12.26 3.43 8.78
N TYR A 12 -11.43 2.41 8.79
CA TYR A 12 -11.37 1.43 7.71
C TYR A 12 -12.71 0.71 7.49
N TYR A 13 -13.41 0.34 8.56
CA TYR A 13 -14.65 -0.39 8.42
C TYR A 13 -15.78 0.41 7.81
N ASN A 14 -15.67 1.72 7.82
CA ASN A 14 -16.70 2.57 7.20
C ASN A 14 -16.43 2.69 5.70
N ARG A 15 -16.82 1.68 4.93
CA ARG A 15 -16.59 1.66 3.49
C ARG A 15 -17.72 2.34 2.73
N SER A 16 -18.00 3.59 3.11
CA SER A 16 -19.02 4.40 2.44
C SER A 16 -18.66 4.75 0.99
N ARG A 17 -17.41 4.50 0.59
CA ARG A 17 -16.93 4.81 -0.74
C ARG A 17 -16.74 3.55 -1.60
N LEU A 18 -17.37 2.45 -1.25
CA LEU A 18 -17.19 1.19 -1.97
C LEU A 18 -17.50 1.30 -3.46
N ASP A 19 -18.52 2.06 -3.84
CA ASP A 19 -18.85 2.31 -5.23
C ASP A 19 -17.72 3.04 -5.96
N LYS A 20 -17.07 3.98 -5.30
CA LYS A 20 -15.93 4.71 -5.86
C LYS A 20 -14.70 3.82 -5.97
N GLU A 21 -14.51 2.93 -4.99
CA GLU A 21 -13.42 1.95 -5.03
C GLU A 21 -13.56 1.02 -6.23
N ILE A 22 -14.77 0.53 -6.47
CA ILE A 22 -15.05 -0.34 -7.60
C ILE A 22 -14.91 0.40 -8.92
N ASN A 23 -15.39 1.64 -8.99
CA ASN A 23 -15.23 2.45 -10.17
C ASN A 23 -13.75 2.68 -10.51
N LEU A 24 -12.92 2.91 -9.50
CA LEU A 24 -11.50 3.07 -9.70
C LEU A 24 -10.87 1.77 -10.22
N PHE A 25 -11.27 0.64 -9.68
CA PHE A 25 -10.84 -0.68 -10.15
C PHE A 25 -11.10 -0.83 -11.66
N HIS A 26 -12.31 -0.47 -12.10
CA HIS A 26 -12.66 -0.54 -13.51
C HIS A 26 -11.92 0.50 -14.36
N ARG A 27 -11.58 1.64 -13.78
CA ARG A 27 -10.81 2.65 -14.49
C ARG A 27 -9.40 2.17 -14.83
N PHE A 28 -8.84 1.27 -14.01
CA PHE A 28 -7.59 0.60 -14.32
C PHE A 28 -7.77 -0.56 -15.30
N GLN A 29 -8.98 -0.77 -15.80
CA GLN A 29 -9.31 -1.85 -16.72
C GLN A 29 -9.05 -3.22 -16.11
N LEU A 30 -9.34 -3.35 -14.83
CA LEU A 30 -9.21 -4.59 -14.09
C LEU A 30 -10.51 -5.37 -14.08
N LYS A 31 -10.39 -6.69 -14.11
CA LYS A 31 -11.48 -7.64 -13.96
C LYS A 31 -11.19 -8.53 -12.76
N GLU A 32 -12.21 -9.18 -12.23
CA GLU A 32 -12.07 -10.02 -11.03
C GLU A 32 -11.06 -11.15 -11.20
N GLU A 33 -10.93 -11.70 -12.39
CA GLU A 33 -10.00 -12.79 -12.68
C GLU A 33 -8.58 -12.32 -12.95
N ASP A 34 -8.33 -11.02 -13.04
CA ASP A 34 -7.01 -10.49 -13.35
C ASP A 34 -6.06 -10.69 -12.18
N GLU A 35 -4.85 -11.12 -12.50
CA GLU A 35 -3.79 -11.28 -11.52
C GLU A 35 -2.80 -10.13 -11.64
N TYR A 36 -2.60 -9.42 -10.55
CA TYR A 36 -1.74 -8.24 -10.55
C TYR A 36 -1.11 -8.01 -9.18
N VAL A 37 -0.04 -7.24 -9.18
CA VAL A 37 0.58 -6.77 -7.94
C VAL A 37 0.37 -5.27 -7.82
N PHE A 38 0.15 -4.80 -6.61
CA PHE A 38 0.02 -3.37 -6.32
C PHE A 38 1.34 -2.85 -5.80
N ILE A 39 1.83 -1.76 -6.40
CA ILE A 39 3.10 -1.16 -6.04
C ILE A 39 2.90 0.33 -5.77
N HIS A 40 3.38 0.80 -4.63
CA HIS A 40 3.48 2.23 -4.36
C HIS A 40 4.92 2.62 -4.08
N HIS A 41 5.46 3.45 -4.95
CA HIS A 41 6.78 4.04 -4.77
C HIS A 41 6.79 5.45 -5.39
N ASP A 42 7.90 6.15 -5.29
CA ASP A 42 8.00 7.52 -5.80
C ASP A 42 9.31 7.68 -6.62
N PRO A 43 9.30 7.19 -7.87
CA PRO A 43 10.51 7.25 -8.71
C PRO A 43 10.97 8.68 -9.02
N ASP A 44 10.05 9.64 -9.07
CA ASP A 44 10.39 11.03 -9.36
C ASP A 44 11.30 11.62 -8.29
N ARG A 45 11.16 11.17 -7.06
CA ARG A 45 12.04 11.52 -5.95
C ARG A 45 13.18 10.53 -5.74
N LYS A 46 13.33 9.58 -6.66
CA LYS A 46 14.32 8.50 -6.59
C LYS A 46 14.06 7.52 -5.45
N PHE A 47 12.82 7.42 -5.00
CA PHE A 47 12.39 6.44 -4.01
C PHE A 47 11.68 5.31 -4.74
N SER A 48 12.43 4.49 -5.48
CA SER A 48 11.83 3.43 -6.28
C SER A 48 12.16 2.05 -5.74
N ILE A 49 11.20 1.14 -5.88
CA ILE A 49 11.38 -0.26 -5.57
C ILE A 49 12.17 -0.91 -6.69
N ASP A 50 13.14 -1.74 -6.31
CA ASP A 50 13.97 -2.46 -7.27
C ASP A 50 13.09 -3.42 -8.07
N LYS A 51 13.22 -3.37 -9.39
CA LYS A 51 12.41 -4.16 -10.33
C LYS A 51 12.51 -5.66 -10.10
N LYS A 52 13.60 -6.14 -9.52
CA LYS A 52 13.77 -7.57 -9.26
C LYS A 52 12.69 -8.13 -8.34
N TYR A 53 12.08 -7.29 -7.50
CA TYR A 53 11.06 -7.74 -6.55
C TYR A 53 9.67 -7.88 -7.16
N PHE A 54 9.41 -7.29 -8.30
CA PHE A 54 8.10 -7.39 -8.94
C PHE A 54 8.15 -7.85 -10.39
N ASN A 55 9.24 -8.44 -10.80
CA ASN A 55 9.34 -9.06 -12.13
C ASN A 55 8.77 -10.48 -12.06
N THR A 56 7.49 -10.58 -11.77
CA THR A 56 6.82 -11.85 -11.49
C THR A 56 5.98 -12.37 -12.66
N GLY A 57 5.88 -11.60 -13.74
CA GLY A 57 4.95 -11.92 -14.81
C GLY A 57 3.53 -11.41 -14.57
N TYR A 58 3.23 -10.93 -13.37
CA TYR A 58 1.94 -10.31 -13.09
C TYR A 58 1.88 -8.89 -13.64
N ARG A 59 0.66 -8.45 -13.96
CA ARG A 59 0.43 -7.05 -14.29
C ARG A 59 0.74 -6.19 -13.07
N ILE A 60 1.30 -5.00 -13.31
CA ILE A 60 1.66 -4.06 -12.25
C ILE A 60 0.65 -2.92 -12.21
N ILE A 61 0.08 -2.67 -11.05
CA ILE A 61 -0.84 -1.56 -10.81
C ILE A 61 -0.20 -0.61 -9.82
N GLN A 62 -0.11 0.66 -10.21
CA GLN A 62 0.42 1.74 -9.37
C GLN A 62 -0.59 2.88 -9.33
N PRO A 63 -0.64 3.67 -8.26
CA PRO A 63 -1.48 4.86 -8.25
C PRO A 63 -1.13 5.80 -9.40
N ILE A 64 -2.17 6.33 -10.03
CA ILE A 64 -2.02 7.31 -11.11
C ILE A 64 -2.59 8.63 -10.64
N GLU A 65 -1.78 9.67 -10.70
CA GLU A 65 -2.21 11.00 -10.29
C GLU A 65 -3.42 11.44 -11.12
N GLY A 66 -4.43 11.98 -10.43
CA GLY A 66 -5.65 12.44 -11.07
C GLY A 66 -6.74 11.40 -11.21
N PHE A 67 -6.48 10.12 -10.92
CA PHE A 67 -7.53 9.09 -10.97
C PHE A 67 -8.48 9.20 -9.79
N THR A 68 -7.99 9.60 -8.64
CA THR A 68 -8.81 9.89 -7.47
C THR A 68 -8.06 10.88 -6.56
N ASP A 69 -8.78 11.61 -5.76
CA ASP A 69 -8.22 12.50 -4.75
C ASP A 69 -8.21 11.87 -3.36
N ASN A 70 -8.60 10.61 -3.23
CA ASN A 70 -8.71 9.92 -1.96
C ASN A 70 -8.04 8.55 -2.04
N ILE A 71 -6.95 8.37 -1.28
CA ILE A 71 -6.18 7.12 -1.33
C ILE A 71 -7.00 5.91 -0.90
N PHE A 72 -8.05 6.10 -0.09
CA PHE A 72 -8.90 4.98 0.34
C PHE A 72 -9.70 4.38 -0.82
N ASP A 73 -9.82 5.08 -1.93
CA ASP A 73 -10.46 4.51 -3.12
C ASP A 73 -9.65 3.35 -3.72
N TYR A 74 -8.37 3.23 -3.36
CA TYR A 74 -7.52 2.13 -3.80
C TYR A 74 -7.70 0.85 -3.00
N VAL A 75 -8.49 0.88 -1.92
CA VAL A 75 -8.62 -0.29 -1.02
C VAL A 75 -9.11 -1.53 -1.76
N TYR A 76 -10.12 -1.40 -2.62
CA TYR A 76 -10.63 -2.54 -3.39
C TYR A 76 -9.55 -3.14 -4.30
N ILE A 77 -8.79 -2.29 -4.97
CA ILE A 77 -7.67 -2.73 -5.82
C ILE A 77 -6.63 -3.49 -4.98
N ILE A 78 -6.29 -2.93 -3.82
CA ILE A 78 -5.29 -3.51 -2.93
C ILE A 78 -5.75 -4.85 -2.38
N GLU A 79 -7.01 -4.95 -1.99
CA GLU A 79 -7.57 -6.19 -1.42
C GLU A 79 -7.57 -7.35 -2.41
N HIS A 80 -7.60 -7.07 -3.70
CA HIS A 80 -7.68 -8.09 -4.74
C HIS A 80 -6.34 -8.34 -5.44
N ALA A 81 -5.28 -7.68 -4.99
CA ALA A 81 -3.94 -7.89 -5.53
C ALA A 81 -3.36 -9.22 -5.07
N LYS A 82 -2.39 -9.74 -5.82
CA LYS A 82 -1.65 -10.95 -5.43
C LYS A 82 -0.57 -10.63 -4.40
N GLU A 83 0.02 -9.46 -4.50
CA GLU A 83 1.06 -8.97 -3.59
C GLU A 83 0.96 -7.46 -3.52
N VAL A 84 1.43 -6.90 -2.43
CA VAL A 84 1.49 -5.46 -2.21
C VAL A 84 2.92 -5.08 -1.85
N HIS A 85 3.47 -4.11 -2.55
CA HIS A 85 4.82 -3.59 -2.32
C HIS A 85 4.75 -2.10 -2.08
N CYS A 86 5.26 -1.63 -0.97
CA CYS A 86 5.23 -0.21 -0.61
C CYS A 86 6.56 0.27 -0.05
N ILE A 87 6.80 1.57 -0.26
CA ILE A 87 7.81 2.32 0.47
C ILE A 87 7.14 3.02 1.65
N ASP A 88 7.91 3.69 2.50
CA ASP A 88 7.36 4.54 3.55
C ASP A 88 6.48 5.61 2.93
N SER A 89 5.18 5.57 3.24
CA SER A 89 4.20 6.46 2.60
C SER A 89 2.85 6.38 3.30
N SER A 90 1.94 7.27 2.92
CA SER A 90 0.55 7.20 3.38
C SER A 90 -0.13 5.91 2.97
N PHE A 91 0.22 5.35 1.81
CA PHE A 91 -0.32 4.05 1.39
C PHE A 91 0.11 2.94 2.34
N LEU A 92 1.37 2.94 2.78
CA LEU A 92 1.84 1.95 3.74
C LEU A 92 1.02 2.00 5.03
N LEU A 93 0.80 3.20 5.55
CA LEU A 93 0.04 3.39 6.79
C LEU A 93 -1.41 2.98 6.61
N MET A 94 -2.02 3.33 5.49
CA MET A 94 -3.39 2.94 5.19
C MET A 94 -3.51 1.41 5.14
N ILE A 95 -2.65 0.75 4.39
CA ILE A 95 -2.70 -0.70 4.24
C ILE A 95 -2.43 -1.40 5.56
N ASP A 96 -1.52 -0.86 6.36
CA ASP A 96 -1.22 -1.42 7.68
C ASP A 96 -2.45 -1.41 8.58
N SER A 97 -3.32 -0.43 8.42
CA SER A 97 -4.54 -0.30 9.23
C SER A 97 -5.65 -1.25 8.81
N LEU A 98 -5.57 -1.85 7.62
CA LEU A 98 -6.65 -2.71 7.13
C LEU A 98 -6.70 -4.02 7.92
N SER A 99 -7.86 -4.32 8.48
CA SER A 99 -8.08 -5.58 9.20
C SER A 99 -8.54 -6.67 8.24
N ASN A 100 -8.35 -7.93 8.63
CA ASN A 100 -8.74 -9.10 7.81
C ASN A 100 -8.08 -9.12 6.43
N PHE A 101 -6.88 -8.58 6.36
CA PHE A 101 -6.13 -8.46 5.11
C PHE A 101 -5.12 -9.60 5.03
N ASP A 102 -5.30 -10.47 4.04
CA ASP A 102 -4.57 -11.74 3.96
C ASP A 102 -3.67 -11.83 2.71
N ILE A 103 -3.22 -10.70 2.22
CA ILE A 103 -2.38 -10.65 1.03
C ILE A 103 -0.94 -10.40 1.45
N PRO A 104 0.06 -11.10 0.82
CA PRO A 104 1.46 -10.83 1.14
C PRO A 104 1.82 -9.36 0.93
N CYS A 105 2.35 -8.73 1.97
CA CYS A 105 2.73 -7.32 1.96
C CYS A 105 4.23 -7.18 2.21
N PHE A 106 4.89 -6.37 1.39
CA PHE A 106 6.33 -6.16 1.44
C PHE A 106 6.62 -4.68 1.62
N TYR A 107 7.36 -4.36 2.68
CA TYR A 107 7.83 -3.02 2.94
C TYR A 107 9.29 -2.90 2.51
N HIS A 108 9.53 -2.06 1.51
CA HIS A 108 10.87 -1.85 0.95
C HIS A 108 11.56 -0.69 1.66
N ALA A 109 12.20 -0.99 2.78
CA ALA A 109 12.81 0.03 3.64
C ALA A 109 13.98 0.75 2.95
N TYR A 110 14.72 0.03 2.10
CA TYR A 110 15.87 0.58 1.40
C TYR A 110 15.48 1.62 0.34
N ALA A 111 14.26 1.53 -0.19
CA ALA A 111 13.86 2.29 -1.38
C ALA A 111 13.70 3.78 -1.10
N ARG A 112 13.39 4.15 0.13
CA ARG A 112 13.33 5.54 0.53
C ARG A 112 14.56 5.87 1.35
N HIS A 113 15.49 6.59 0.72
CA HIS A 113 16.74 6.97 1.36
C HIS A 113 16.50 8.10 2.34
N TRP A 114 16.45 7.76 3.61
CA TRP A 114 16.34 8.78 4.64
C TRP A 114 17.70 9.46 4.83
N VAL A 115 17.74 10.76 4.64
CA VAL A 115 18.88 11.57 5.03
C VAL A 115 18.87 11.85 6.52
N TYR A 116 17.94 11.21 7.23
CA TYR A 116 17.68 11.42 8.64
C TYR A 116 18.40 10.36 9.48
N THR A 117 18.27 10.54 10.79
CA THR A 117 18.90 9.67 11.76
C THR A 117 18.20 8.31 11.83
N SER A 118 18.91 7.32 12.36
CA SER A 118 18.37 5.95 12.46
C SER A 118 17.11 5.87 13.32
N TRP A 119 16.93 6.77 14.29
CA TRP A 119 15.74 6.74 15.14
C TRP A 119 14.47 7.07 14.35
N GLU A 120 14.57 7.87 13.31
CA GLU A 120 13.42 8.18 12.46
C GLU A 120 12.97 6.96 11.67
N LYS A 121 13.90 6.10 11.28
CA LYS A 121 13.55 4.81 10.67
C LYS A 121 12.80 3.92 11.65
N GLU A 122 13.18 3.96 12.91
CA GLU A 122 12.55 3.16 13.94
C GLU A 122 11.13 3.61 14.27
N LEU A 123 10.77 4.85 13.96
CA LEU A 123 9.41 5.31 14.17
C LEU A 123 8.38 4.54 13.34
N PHE A 124 8.77 4.09 12.16
CA PHE A 124 7.86 3.34 11.30
C PHE A 124 7.91 1.85 11.60
N SER A 125 9.09 1.30 11.77
CA SER A 125 9.26 -0.15 11.96
C SER A 125 8.51 -0.71 13.16
N PRO A 126 8.59 -0.12 14.36
CA PRO A 126 7.88 -0.68 15.52
C PRO A 126 6.38 -0.55 15.46
N SER A 127 5.84 0.39 14.65
CA SER A 127 4.40 0.61 14.56
C SER A 127 3.73 -0.27 13.52
N MET A 128 4.51 -0.98 12.70
CA MET A 128 3.95 -1.83 11.65
C MET A 128 3.44 -3.13 12.21
N SER A 129 2.31 -3.58 11.68
CA SER A 129 1.73 -4.86 12.03
C SER A 129 2.56 -6.01 11.45
N SER A 130 2.28 -7.23 11.91
CA SER A 130 2.98 -8.43 11.46
C SER A 130 2.68 -8.83 10.02
N LYS A 131 1.76 -8.14 9.35
CA LYS A 131 1.44 -8.44 7.94
C LYS A 131 2.57 -8.12 6.97
N TRP A 132 3.50 -7.25 7.38
CA TRP A 132 4.56 -6.77 6.49
C TRP A 132 5.84 -7.60 6.62
N LYS A 133 6.38 -7.96 5.48
CA LYS A 133 7.74 -8.46 5.39
C LYS A 133 8.65 -7.28 5.01
N ARG A 134 9.59 -6.95 5.88
CA ARG A 134 10.53 -5.87 5.62
C ARG A 134 11.65 -6.34 4.71
N ILE A 135 11.96 -5.53 3.70
CA ILE A 135 13.05 -5.77 2.77
C ILE A 135 14.06 -4.64 2.91
N ASP A 136 15.30 -4.96 3.26
CA ASP A 136 16.34 -3.97 3.50
C ASP A 136 17.32 -3.80 2.33
N ALA A 137 17.19 -4.61 1.30
CA ALA A 137 17.88 -4.42 0.01
C ALA A 137 17.81 -5.67 -0.84
#